data_f57c7822d93ebeafbffc97daff2e7333
#
_entry.id   f57c7822d93ebeafbffc97daff2e7333
#
_cell.length_a   1.000
_cell.length_b   1.000
_cell.length_c   1.000
_cell.angle_alpha   90.00
_cell.angle_beta   90.00
_cell.angle_gamma   90.00
#
_symmetry.space_group_name_H-M   'P 1'
#
loop_
_entity.id
_entity.type
_entity.pdbx_description
1 polymer ?
#
loop_
_entity_poly.entity_id
_entity_poly.type
_entity_poly.pdbx_seq_one_letter_code
_entity_poly.pdbx_strand_id
1 'polypeptide(L)'
;MKRLILITGILLAVSFVNAQQAPEGLFIASKAPDFKAKDQYGKDVRLKDLLKEGKVVLVFYRGQWCPYCNKQLSRLQDSLQMIIDKGATLVAVSPEKPENISKTAEKTKATYSILYDEGLKIMKAYHVEFEVPENTITRYRNAGIDLEKANGGGNGKHLPVPAVYIIDKESTVTYRFFEPDYKKRPSVKELLENL
;
A
#
# COMPACT_ATOMS: atom_id res chain seq x y z
N MET A 1 -37.39 -15.94 61.65
CA MET A 1 -37.74 -15.64 60.26
C MET A 1 -36.49 -15.01 59.59
N LYS A 2 -35.71 -15.81 58.86
CA LYS A 2 -34.49 -15.36 58.17
C LYS A 2 -34.88 -15.02 56.72
N ARG A 3 -34.78 -13.77 56.35
CA ARG A 3 -34.97 -13.33 54.93
C ARG A 3 -33.69 -13.54 54.15
N LEU A 4 -33.76 -14.43 53.17
CA LEU A 4 -32.67 -14.74 52.22
C LEU A 4 -32.78 -13.68 51.10
N ILE A 5 -31.78 -12.80 50.96
CA ILE A 5 -31.68 -11.84 49.85
C ILE A 5 -30.90 -12.52 48.75
N LEU A 6 -31.59 -12.87 47.68
CA LEU A 6 -30.95 -13.32 46.42
C LEU A 6 -30.42 -12.08 45.65
N ILE A 7 -29.10 -11.94 45.61
CA ILE A 7 -28.45 -10.94 44.73
C ILE A 7 -28.23 -11.59 43.38
N THR A 8 -29.07 -11.25 42.39
CA THR A 8 -28.91 -11.66 41.01
C THR A 8 -27.86 -10.75 40.34
N GLY A 9 -26.65 -11.27 40.24
CA GLY A 9 -25.58 -10.57 39.50
C GLY A 9 -25.85 -10.61 37.98
N ILE A 10 -26.15 -9.47 37.37
CA ILE A 10 -26.24 -9.30 35.93
C ILE A 10 -24.82 -9.16 35.40
N LEU A 11 -24.29 -10.23 34.76
CA LEU A 11 -23.05 -10.17 33.99
C LEU A 11 -23.35 -9.39 32.71
N LEU A 12 -22.91 -8.14 32.61
CA LEU A 12 -22.85 -7.40 31.35
C LEU A 12 -21.70 -7.99 30.51
N ALA A 13 -22.04 -8.80 29.52
CA ALA A 13 -21.11 -9.18 28.48
C ALA A 13 -20.84 -7.97 27.57
N VAL A 14 -19.70 -7.32 27.79
CA VAL A 14 -19.20 -6.27 26.88
C VAL A 14 -18.67 -6.96 25.64
N SER A 15 -19.48 -7.02 24.59
CA SER A 15 -19.04 -7.47 23.27
C SER A 15 -18.15 -6.37 22.68
N PHE A 16 -16.83 -6.61 22.65
CA PHE A 16 -15.91 -5.78 21.86
C PHE A 16 -16.21 -6.01 20.39
N VAL A 17 -16.97 -5.11 19.77
CA VAL A 17 -17.09 -5.05 18.32
C VAL A 17 -15.75 -4.50 17.83
N ASN A 18 -14.88 -5.37 17.30
CA ASN A 18 -13.72 -4.97 16.52
C ASN A 18 -14.25 -4.35 15.21
N ALA A 19 -14.60 -3.08 15.23
CA ALA A 19 -14.80 -2.31 14.01
C ALA A 19 -13.42 -2.19 13.35
N GLN A 20 -13.24 -2.86 12.20
CA GLN A 20 -12.04 -2.72 11.41
C GLN A 20 -11.92 -1.25 11.02
N GLN A 21 -10.94 -0.56 11.60
CA GLN A 21 -10.75 0.86 11.37
C GLN A 21 -10.42 1.08 9.90
N ALA A 22 -11.12 2.00 9.24
CA ALA A 22 -10.84 2.33 7.85
C ALA A 22 -9.38 2.80 7.72
N PRO A 23 -8.67 2.41 6.64
CA PRO A 23 -7.29 2.84 6.46
C PRO A 23 -7.21 4.36 6.35
N GLU A 24 -6.25 4.95 7.07
CA GLU A 24 -6.05 6.41 7.11
C GLU A 24 -4.74 6.84 6.45
N GLY A 25 -3.84 5.89 6.21
CA GLY A 25 -2.48 6.15 5.74
C GLY A 25 -1.60 6.84 6.79
N LEU A 26 -0.35 7.09 6.45
CA LEU A 26 0.55 7.88 7.30
C LEU A 26 0.28 9.38 7.12
N PHE A 27 0.49 10.16 8.18
CA PHE A 27 0.37 11.61 8.14
C PHE A 27 1.72 12.29 7.83
N ILE A 28 1.68 13.51 7.29
CA ILE A 28 2.86 14.36 7.14
C ILE A 28 3.50 14.58 8.52
N ALA A 29 4.82 14.62 8.57
CA ALA A 29 5.67 14.68 9.76
C ALA A 29 5.69 13.39 10.62
N SER A 30 4.95 12.33 10.27
CA SER A 30 5.11 11.04 10.94
C SER A 30 6.37 10.31 10.47
N LYS A 31 6.86 9.37 11.28
CA LYS A 31 7.96 8.48 10.90
C LYS A 31 7.43 7.36 10.00
N ALA A 32 8.07 7.20 8.84
CA ALA A 32 7.82 6.09 7.94
C ALA A 32 8.38 4.79 8.53
N PRO A 33 7.57 3.73 8.67
CA PRO A 33 8.04 2.43 9.11
C PRO A 33 9.09 1.86 8.14
N ASP A 34 10.19 1.31 8.68
CA ASP A 34 11.17 0.60 7.86
C ASP A 34 10.57 -0.68 7.29
N PHE A 35 10.99 -1.05 6.10
CA PHE A 35 10.60 -2.30 5.47
C PHE A 35 11.76 -2.96 4.74
N LYS A 36 11.63 -4.26 4.53
CA LYS A 36 12.49 -5.05 3.63
C LYS A 36 11.59 -5.97 2.81
N ALA A 37 11.71 -5.91 1.49
CA ALA A 37 10.98 -6.80 0.56
C ALA A 37 11.79 -7.08 -0.69
N LYS A 38 11.38 -8.08 -1.46
CA LYS A 38 11.98 -8.40 -2.76
C LYS A 38 11.29 -7.62 -3.87
N ASP A 39 12.09 -7.13 -4.82
CA ASP A 39 11.57 -6.52 -6.05
C ASP A 39 11.30 -7.58 -7.15
N GLN A 40 10.85 -7.13 -8.32
CA GLN A 40 10.54 -7.95 -9.49
C GLN A 40 11.73 -8.78 -10.01
N TYR A 41 12.96 -8.47 -9.59
CA TYR A 41 14.18 -9.20 -9.94
C TYR A 41 14.67 -10.12 -8.82
N GLY A 42 13.92 -10.20 -7.70
CA GLY A 42 14.27 -10.96 -6.50
C GLY A 42 15.35 -10.29 -5.63
N LYS A 43 15.72 -9.04 -5.92
CA LYS A 43 16.67 -8.26 -5.12
C LYS A 43 16.00 -7.79 -3.84
N ASP A 44 16.72 -7.89 -2.72
CA ASP A 44 16.29 -7.32 -1.45
C ASP A 44 16.39 -5.78 -1.51
N VAL A 45 15.28 -5.11 -1.21
CA VAL A 45 15.17 -3.64 -1.10
C VAL A 45 14.73 -3.29 0.31
N ARG A 46 15.45 -2.38 0.96
CA ARG A 46 15.17 -1.91 2.31
C ARG A 46 15.07 -0.39 2.34
N LEU A 47 14.03 0.15 2.97
CA LEU A 47 13.82 1.60 3.05
C LEU A 47 15.02 2.33 3.65
N LYS A 48 15.54 1.84 4.79
CA LYS A 48 16.70 2.43 5.44
C LYS A 48 17.94 2.55 4.56
N ASP A 49 18.13 1.61 3.63
CA ASP A 49 19.29 1.65 2.75
C ASP A 49 19.10 2.66 1.62
N LEU A 50 17.86 2.77 1.09
CA LEU A 50 17.51 3.79 0.10
C LEU A 50 17.64 5.21 0.65
N LEU A 51 17.23 5.42 1.91
CA LEU A 51 17.28 6.73 2.56
C LEU A 51 18.71 7.23 2.84
N LYS A 52 19.73 6.36 2.83
CA LYS A 52 21.14 6.78 2.87
C LYS A 52 21.54 7.55 1.61
N GLU A 53 20.96 7.15 0.46
CA GLU A 53 21.27 7.76 -0.83
C GLU A 53 20.45 9.04 -1.08
N GLY A 54 19.19 9.08 -0.65
CA GLY A 54 18.32 10.22 -0.92
C GLY A 54 16.92 10.07 -0.35
N LYS A 55 16.02 10.95 -0.79
CA LYS A 55 14.59 10.80 -0.52
C LYS A 55 14.02 9.57 -1.21
N VAL A 56 12.90 9.04 -0.71
CA VAL A 56 12.19 7.93 -1.36
C VAL A 56 10.77 8.37 -1.71
N VAL A 57 10.39 8.18 -2.98
CA VAL A 57 9.00 8.26 -3.44
C VAL A 57 8.42 6.85 -3.37
N LEU A 58 7.56 6.59 -2.41
CA LEU A 58 6.94 5.29 -2.17
C LEU A 58 5.50 5.29 -2.68
N VAL A 59 5.18 4.37 -3.61
CA VAL A 59 3.89 4.30 -4.29
C VAL A 59 3.18 2.99 -3.97
N PHE A 60 1.97 3.05 -3.41
CA PHE A 60 1.11 1.88 -3.21
C PHE A 60 0.11 1.77 -4.36
N TYR A 61 0.08 0.59 -5.02
CA TYR A 61 -0.83 0.35 -6.13
C TYR A 61 -1.53 -1.02 -6.01
N ARG A 62 -2.68 -1.15 -6.67
CA ARG A 62 -3.61 -2.26 -6.45
C ARG A 62 -3.22 -3.54 -7.19
N GLY A 63 -2.68 -3.41 -8.41
CA GLY A 63 -2.30 -4.57 -9.21
C GLY A 63 -2.23 -4.31 -10.71
N GLN A 64 -1.66 -5.28 -11.45
CA GLN A 64 -1.43 -5.22 -12.89
C GLN A 64 -2.74 -5.12 -13.71
N TRP A 65 -3.84 -5.60 -13.16
CA TRP A 65 -5.18 -5.55 -13.75
C TRP A 65 -5.83 -4.16 -13.67
N CYS A 66 -5.27 -3.23 -12.88
CA CYS A 66 -5.81 -1.90 -12.64
C CYS A 66 -5.30 -0.88 -13.69
N PRO A 67 -6.13 -0.39 -14.64
CA PRO A 67 -5.66 0.51 -15.70
C PRO A 67 -5.16 1.85 -15.18
N TYR A 68 -5.77 2.40 -14.11
CA TYR A 68 -5.33 3.64 -13.48
C TYR A 68 -3.95 3.49 -12.83
N CYS A 69 -3.67 2.32 -12.24
CA CYS A 69 -2.38 2.00 -11.66
C CYS A 69 -1.30 1.94 -12.75
N ASN A 70 -1.54 1.18 -13.82
CA ASN A 70 -0.61 1.05 -14.93
C ASN A 70 -0.30 2.42 -15.57
N LYS A 71 -1.33 3.26 -15.78
CA LYS A 71 -1.15 4.62 -16.29
C LYS A 71 -0.28 5.47 -15.37
N GLN A 72 -0.48 5.39 -14.05
CA GLN A 72 0.36 6.11 -13.07
C GLN A 72 1.80 5.62 -13.13
N LEU A 73 2.02 4.29 -13.07
CA LEU A 73 3.35 3.69 -13.05
C LEU A 73 4.13 4.00 -14.35
N SER A 74 3.46 3.98 -15.53
CA SER A 74 4.09 4.39 -16.80
C SER A 74 4.50 5.85 -16.78
N ARG A 75 3.63 6.78 -16.29
CA ARG A 75 3.98 8.20 -16.18
C ARG A 75 5.16 8.46 -15.23
N LEU A 76 5.23 7.69 -14.15
CA LEU A 76 6.37 7.76 -13.23
C LEU A 76 7.64 7.24 -13.89
N GLN A 77 7.55 6.19 -14.72
CA GLN A 77 8.68 5.72 -15.52
C GLN A 77 9.14 6.77 -16.54
N ASP A 78 8.21 7.40 -17.27
CA ASP A 78 8.53 8.45 -18.24
C ASP A 78 9.24 9.65 -17.58
N SER A 79 9.01 9.87 -16.29
CA SER A 79 9.58 10.98 -15.51
C SER A 79 10.65 10.52 -14.51
N LEU A 80 11.11 9.27 -14.59
CA LEU A 80 12.02 8.69 -13.59
C LEU A 80 13.32 9.48 -13.46
N GLN A 81 13.91 9.91 -14.60
CA GLN A 81 15.13 10.70 -14.56
C GLN A 81 14.96 12.00 -13.79
N MET A 82 13.82 12.70 -13.96
CA MET A 82 13.53 13.94 -13.23
C MET A 82 13.44 13.72 -11.71
N ILE A 83 12.92 12.55 -11.28
CA ILE A 83 12.87 12.14 -9.86
C ILE A 83 14.29 11.88 -9.34
N ILE A 84 15.10 11.17 -10.12
CA ILE A 84 16.52 10.87 -9.79
C ILE A 84 17.34 12.17 -9.72
N ASP A 85 17.17 13.09 -10.64
CA ASP A 85 17.87 14.38 -10.68
C ASP A 85 17.54 15.24 -9.45
N LYS A 86 16.38 15.01 -8.83
CA LYS A 86 15.98 15.61 -7.56
C LYS A 86 16.55 14.88 -6.33
N GLY A 87 17.40 13.88 -6.54
CA GLY A 87 18.01 13.10 -5.46
C GLY A 87 17.05 12.13 -4.77
N ALA A 88 16.05 11.64 -5.49
CA ALA A 88 15.07 10.71 -4.95
C ALA A 88 15.08 9.35 -5.67
N THR A 89 14.77 8.29 -4.93
CA THR A 89 14.56 6.95 -5.45
C THR A 89 13.05 6.65 -5.50
N LEU A 90 12.58 6.12 -6.63
CA LEU A 90 11.19 5.68 -6.79
C LEU A 90 11.06 4.19 -6.46
N VAL A 91 10.08 3.84 -5.63
CA VAL A 91 9.72 2.47 -5.27
C VAL A 91 8.21 2.31 -5.31
N ALA A 92 7.71 1.22 -5.91
CA ALA A 92 6.31 0.85 -5.85
C ALA A 92 6.10 -0.41 -5.00
N VAL A 93 4.91 -0.55 -4.38
CA VAL A 93 4.54 -1.69 -3.53
C VAL A 93 3.17 -2.21 -3.96
N SER A 94 3.07 -3.53 -4.07
CA SER A 94 1.81 -4.22 -4.40
C SER A 94 1.64 -5.49 -3.58
N PRO A 95 0.39 -5.89 -3.29
CA PRO A 95 0.09 -7.18 -2.69
C PRO A 95 0.22 -8.34 -3.68
N GLU A 96 0.33 -8.06 -4.98
CA GLU A 96 0.38 -9.09 -6.02
C GLU A 96 1.65 -9.93 -5.92
N LYS A 97 1.49 -11.21 -6.23
CA LYS A 97 2.62 -12.14 -6.27
C LYS A 97 3.64 -11.79 -7.37
N PRO A 98 4.88 -12.26 -7.23
CA PRO A 98 6.01 -11.84 -8.08
C PRO A 98 5.76 -11.92 -9.58
N GLU A 99 5.04 -12.95 -10.07
CA GLU A 99 4.75 -13.11 -11.50
C GLU A 99 3.87 -12.00 -12.06
N ASN A 100 2.94 -11.46 -11.25
CA ASN A 100 2.08 -10.35 -11.66
C ASN A 100 2.81 -9.01 -11.55
N ILE A 101 3.70 -8.87 -10.58
CA ILE A 101 4.60 -7.71 -10.46
C ILE A 101 5.53 -7.65 -11.68
N SER A 102 6.08 -8.78 -12.13
CA SER A 102 6.89 -8.84 -13.36
C SER A 102 6.11 -8.39 -14.60
N LYS A 103 4.84 -8.82 -14.73
CA LYS A 103 3.95 -8.36 -15.80
C LYS A 103 3.65 -6.85 -15.70
N THR A 104 3.54 -6.31 -14.47
CA THR A 104 3.39 -4.85 -14.28
C THR A 104 4.62 -4.12 -14.77
N ALA A 105 5.83 -4.56 -14.37
CA ALA A 105 7.08 -3.95 -14.80
C ALA A 105 7.22 -3.97 -16.33
N GLU A 106 6.95 -5.09 -16.97
CA GLU A 106 6.98 -5.23 -18.43
C GLU A 106 5.97 -4.27 -19.11
N LYS A 107 4.71 -4.30 -18.68
CA LYS A 107 3.63 -3.50 -19.25
C LYS A 107 3.84 -1.99 -19.09
N THR A 108 4.41 -1.56 -17.99
CA THR A 108 4.66 -0.14 -17.68
C THR A 108 6.07 0.31 -18.05
N LYS A 109 6.93 -0.61 -18.50
CA LYS A 109 8.35 -0.43 -18.76
C LYS A 109 9.14 0.04 -17.54
N ALA A 110 8.63 -0.25 -16.33
CA ALA A 110 9.21 0.21 -15.07
C ALA A 110 10.60 -0.38 -14.85
N THR A 111 11.61 0.49 -14.68
CA THR A 111 12.98 0.14 -14.35
C THR A 111 13.31 0.36 -12.87
N TYR A 112 12.43 1.03 -12.14
CA TYR A 112 12.50 1.17 -10.69
C TYR A 112 11.96 -0.09 -9.97
N SER A 113 12.29 -0.25 -8.70
CA SER A 113 11.87 -1.42 -7.91
C SER A 113 10.37 -1.42 -7.64
N ILE A 114 9.73 -2.54 -7.96
CA ILE A 114 8.34 -2.85 -7.61
C ILE A 114 8.36 -4.02 -6.63
N LEU A 115 7.94 -3.78 -5.40
CA LEU A 115 8.07 -4.72 -4.29
C LEU A 115 6.84 -5.61 -4.15
N TYR A 116 7.08 -6.89 -3.87
CA TYR A 116 6.08 -7.82 -3.37
C TYR A 116 5.92 -7.64 -1.86
N ASP A 117 4.73 -7.23 -1.43
CA ASP A 117 4.42 -7.10 0.00
C ASP A 117 3.89 -8.42 0.57
N GLU A 118 4.79 -9.37 0.82
CA GLU A 118 4.46 -10.67 1.37
C GLU A 118 3.83 -10.57 2.75
N GLY A 119 2.58 -11.05 2.88
CA GLY A 119 1.81 -11.00 4.13
C GLY A 119 1.31 -9.60 4.47
N LEU A 120 1.30 -8.66 3.51
CA LEU A 120 0.76 -7.29 3.65
C LEU A 120 1.48 -6.46 4.73
N LYS A 121 2.75 -6.76 5.00
CA LYS A 121 3.52 -6.18 6.11
C LYS A 121 3.73 -4.68 5.93
N ILE A 122 4.07 -4.26 4.70
CA ILE A 122 4.32 -2.86 4.37
C ILE A 122 2.99 -2.11 4.36
N MET A 123 1.97 -2.62 3.67
CA MET A 123 0.66 -2.00 3.58
C MET A 123 0.00 -1.82 4.94
N LYS A 124 0.12 -2.80 5.85
CA LYS A 124 -0.38 -2.70 7.23
C LYS A 124 0.41 -1.67 8.04
N ALA A 125 1.73 -1.67 7.96
CA ALA A 125 2.58 -0.71 8.68
C ALA A 125 2.34 0.73 8.22
N TYR A 126 1.97 0.93 6.93
CA TYR A 126 1.64 2.24 6.37
C TYR A 126 0.15 2.60 6.47
N HIS A 127 -0.67 1.76 7.12
CA HIS A 127 -2.11 1.95 7.29
C HIS A 127 -2.87 2.21 5.99
N VAL A 128 -2.45 1.55 4.90
CA VAL A 128 -3.09 1.68 3.57
C VAL A 128 -3.89 0.43 3.18
N GLU A 129 -3.75 -0.67 3.90
CA GLU A 129 -4.36 -1.96 3.62
C GLU A 129 -5.84 -1.99 4.00
N PHE A 130 -6.67 -2.62 3.16
CA PHE A 130 -8.05 -2.97 3.49
C PHE A 130 -8.46 -4.29 2.83
N GLU A 131 -9.38 -4.99 3.48
CA GLU A 131 -10.05 -6.15 2.90
C GLU A 131 -11.16 -5.69 1.94
N VAL A 132 -11.18 -6.24 0.72
CA VAL A 132 -12.16 -5.88 -0.31
C VAL A 132 -13.50 -6.56 0.02
N PRO A 133 -14.61 -5.80 0.13
CA PRO A 133 -15.93 -6.35 0.43
C PRO A 133 -16.39 -7.40 -0.60
N GLU A 134 -17.11 -8.43 -0.17
CA GLU A 134 -17.54 -9.55 -1.00
C GLU A 134 -18.36 -9.14 -2.23
N ASN A 135 -19.19 -8.10 -2.11
CA ASN A 135 -19.93 -7.56 -3.24
C ASN A 135 -19.00 -6.96 -4.33
N THR A 136 -17.87 -6.42 -3.92
CA THR A 136 -16.82 -5.90 -4.82
C THR A 136 -15.99 -7.06 -5.39
N ILE A 137 -15.67 -8.09 -4.60
CA ILE A 137 -15.01 -9.31 -5.07
C ILE A 137 -15.83 -9.97 -6.18
N THR A 138 -17.15 -10.10 -5.98
CA THR A 138 -18.05 -10.64 -7.01
C THR A 138 -17.99 -9.82 -8.32
N ARG A 139 -18.02 -8.48 -8.22
CA ARG A 139 -17.87 -7.60 -9.40
C ARG A 139 -16.53 -7.79 -10.11
N TYR A 140 -15.43 -7.97 -9.34
CA TYR A 140 -14.11 -8.22 -9.91
C TYR A 140 -14.05 -9.56 -10.64
N ARG A 141 -14.58 -10.64 -10.04
CA ARG A 141 -14.67 -11.96 -10.70
C ARG A 141 -15.45 -11.89 -12.01
N ASN A 142 -16.60 -11.19 -12.03
CA ASN A 142 -17.39 -10.99 -13.24
C ASN A 142 -16.64 -10.19 -14.31
N ALA A 143 -15.69 -9.35 -13.93
CA ALA A 143 -14.78 -8.63 -14.82
C ALA A 143 -13.50 -9.41 -15.15
N GLY A 144 -13.40 -10.68 -14.77
CA GLY A 144 -12.22 -11.52 -15.02
C GLY A 144 -11.04 -11.27 -14.05
N ILE A 145 -11.29 -10.58 -12.94
CA ILE A 145 -10.26 -10.27 -11.94
C ILE A 145 -10.45 -11.17 -10.71
N ASP A 146 -9.54 -12.10 -10.51
CA ASP A 146 -9.48 -12.96 -9.34
C ASP A 146 -8.36 -12.47 -8.39
N LEU A 147 -8.74 -11.77 -7.31
CA LEU A 147 -7.77 -11.17 -6.38
C LEU A 147 -6.99 -12.24 -5.61
N GLU A 148 -7.62 -13.34 -5.20
CA GLU A 148 -6.95 -14.40 -4.46
C GLU A 148 -5.87 -15.07 -5.32
N LYS A 149 -6.16 -15.24 -6.60
CA LYS A 149 -5.20 -15.75 -7.59
C LYS A 149 -4.10 -14.71 -7.89
N ALA A 150 -4.46 -13.43 -7.97
CA ALA A 150 -3.52 -12.35 -8.29
C ALA A 150 -2.53 -12.10 -7.15
N ASN A 151 -3.01 -12.04 -5.91
CA ASN A 151 -2.23 -11.70 -4.73
C ASN A 151 -1.55 -12.93 -4.08
N GLY A 152 -2.11 -14.14 -4.33
CA GLY A 152 -1.69 -15.35 -3.65
C GLY A 152 -2.34 -15.53 -2.27
N GLY A 153 -2.28 -16.77 -1.73
CA GLY A 153 -3.05 -17.16 -0.56
C GLY A 153 -2.75 -16.36 0.73
N GLY A 154 -1.53 -15.83 0.87
CA GLY A 154 -1.15 -15.03 2.05
C GLY A 154 -1.69 -13.59 2.04
N ASN A 155 -1.95 -13.03 0.86
CA ASN A 155 -2.44 -11.66 0.68
C ASN A 155 -3.92 -11.61 0.30
N GLY A 156 -4.46 -12.68 -0.29
CA GLY A 156 -5.88 -12.91 -0.51
C GLY A 156 -6.62 -11.73 -1.15
N LYS A 157 -7.72 -11.33 -0.52
CA LYS A 157 -8.65 -10.30 -0.99
C LYS A 157 -8.26 -8.87 -0.56
N HIS A 158 -7.02 -8.64 -0.13
CA HIS A 158 -6.58 -7.35 0.38
C HIS A 158 -5.97 -6.47 -0.71
N LEU A 159 -6.25 -5.19 -0.64
CA LEU A 159 -5.70 -4.16 -1.54
C LEU A 159 -5.24 -2.94 -0.73
N PRO A 160 -4.31 -2.14 -1.27
CA PRO A 160 -4.04 -0.83 -0.71
C PRO A 160 -5.06 0.20 -1.19
N VAL A 161 -5.41 1.16 -0.33
CA VAL A 161 -5.84 2.48 -0.79
C VAL A 161 -4.66 3.08 -1.55
N PRO A 162 -4.88 3.61 -2.77
CA PRO A 162 -3.81 4.24 -3.52
C PRO A 162 -3.18 5.38 -2.75
N ALA A 163 -1.87 5.28 -2.51
CA ALA A 163 -1.13 6.26 -1.74
C ALA A 163 0.25 6.52 -2.37
N VAL A 164 0.74 7.74 -2.19
CA VAL A 164 2.11 8.13 -2.53
C VAL A 164 2.68 8.92 -1.36
N TYR A 165 3.84 8.52 -0.90
CA TYR A 165 4.58 9.22 0.15
C TYR A 165 5.94 9.66 -0.38
N ILE A 166 6.38 10.86 -0.01
CA ILE A 166 7.79 11.25 -0.10
C ILE A 166 8.35 11.18 1.31
N ILE A 167 9.44 10.44 1.46
CA ILE A 167 10.09 10.16 2.73
C ILE A 167 11.50 10.74 2.67
N ASP A 168 11.87 11.57 3.64
CA ASP A 168 13.20 12.17 3.74
C ASP A 168 14.24 11.21 4.35
N LYS A 169 15.51 11.64 4.36
CA LYS A 169 16.64 10.86 4.91
C LYS A 169 16.48 10.54 6.40
N GLU A 170 15.72 11.32 7.13
CA GLU A 170 15.38 11.13 8.55
C GLU A 170 14.18 10.20 8.76
N SER A 171 13.71 9.52 7.69
CA SER A 171 12.53 8.66 7.68
C SER A 171 11.23 9.41 8.01
N THR A 172 11.15 10.72 7.72
CA THR A 172 9.95 11.52 7.95
C THR A 172 9.15 11.63 6.66
N VAL A 173 7.82 11.49 6.75
CA VAL A 173 6.90 11.72 5.63
C VAL A 173 6.80 13.23 5.38
N THR A 174 7.31 13.72 4.25
CA THR A 174 7.28 15.14 3.86
C THR A 174 6.15 15.47 2.89
N TYR A 175 5.65 14.48 2.16
CA TYR A 175 4.50 14.58 1.27
C TYR A 175 3.62 13.35 1.40
N ARG A 176 2.31 13.55 1.31
CA ARG A 176 1.29 12.52 1.40
C ARG A 176 0.21 12.73 0.35
N PHE A 177 0.02 11.75 -0.51
CA PHE A 177 -1.21 11.53 -1.25
C PHE A 177 -1.85 10.24 -0.76
N PHE A 178 -3.11 10.30 -0.34
CA PHE A 178 -3.89 9.14 0.10
C PHE A 178 -5.33 9.37 -0.33
N GLU A 179 -5.87 8.53 -1.20
CA GLU A 179 -7.17 8.79 -1.82
C GLU A 179 -7.95 7.49 -2.03
N PRO A 180 -9.07 7.30 -1.29
CA PRO A 180 -9.94 6.14 -1.45
C PRO A 180 -10.57 6.00 -2.83
N ASP A 181 -10.81 7.11 -3.55
CA ASP A 181 -11.19 7.03 -4.96
C ASP A 181 -9.99 6.57 -5.80
N TYR A 182 -9.96 5.27 -6.07
CA TYR A 182 -8.86 4.62 -6.79
C TYR A 182 -8.59 5.16 -8.20
N LYS A 183 -9.41 6.05 -8.72
CA LYS A 183 -9.24 6.69 -10.04
C LYS A 183 -8.35 7.91 -9.96
N LYS A 184 -8.27 8.57 -8.80
CA LYS A 184 -7.45 9.77 -8.59
C LYS A 184 -6.00 9.40 -8.32
N ARG A 185 -5.09 10.23 -8.79
CA ARG A 185 -3.63 10.09 -8.62
C ARG A 185 -2.98 11.48 -8.55
N PRO A 186 -1.88 11.64 -7.81
CA PRO A 186 -1.11 12.86 -7.87
C PRO A 186 -0.48 13.01 -9.24
N SER A 187 -0.30 14.23 -9.69
CA SER A 187 0.44 14.51 -10.93
C SER A 187 1.96 14.35 -10.69
N VAL A 188 2.71 14.06 -11.76
CA VAL A 188 4.17 14.04 -11.69
C VAL A 188 4.71 15.41 -11.28
N LYS A 189 4.12 16.50 -11.81
CA LYS A 189 4.49 17.87 -11.45
C LYS A 189 4.39 18.09 -9.93
N GLU A 190 3.26 17.71 -9.34
CA GLU A 190 3.04 17.81 -7.89
C GLU A 190 4.08 17.03 -7.08
N LEU A 191 4.47 15.83 -7.52
CA LEU A 191 5.52 15.05 -6.86
C LEU A 191 6.89 15.75 -6.97
N LEU A 192 7.24 16.29 -8.15
CA LEU A 192 8.49 16.99 -8.37
C LEU A 192 8.58 18.32 -7.59
N GLU A 193 7.47 19.00 -7.35
CA GLU A 193 7.42 20.23 -6.53
C GLU A 193 7.63 19.94 -5.04
N ASN A 194 7.38 18.71 -4.58
CA ASN A 194 7.57 18.28 -3.19
C ASN A 194 8.89 17.51 -2.96
N LEU A 195 9.69 17.26 -3.99
CA LEU A 195 11.05 16.74 -3.93
C LEU A 195 12.07 17.86 -3.80
#